data_8fdd8542ab979bfad89b20174c16fd7a
#
_entry.id   8fdd8542ab979bfad89b20174c16fd7a
#
_cell.length_a   1.000
_cell.length_b   1.000
_cell.length_c   1.000
_cell.angle_alpha   90.00
_cell.angle_beta   90.00
_cell.angle_gamma   90.00
#
_symmetry.space_group_name_H-M   'P 1'
#
loop_
_entity.id
_entity.type
_entity.pdbx_description
1 polymer ?
#
loop_
_entity_poly.entity_id
_entity_poly.type
_entity_poly.pdbx_seq_one_letter_code
_entity_poly.pdbx_strand_id
1 'polypeptide(L)'
;PTDLITVPTAATLMRGSFSLGMRIQDGGGMILGLRAGITDRFQFGLSYGSPNLIGDDSLRWYPRPEANLKYMLIDESITSPGIAIGLNTQGFGNFNQGDSLNRYDMKAYGFYLSASKNWKTSLGNLALHSGVSYNFTETDDGDEDPNLFFGMDIELNPEFSVLMEYNAALNENNMTTETLAISRGGYLNAALRWTFVE
;
A
#
# COMPACT_ATOMS: atom_id res chain seq x y z
N PRO A 1 7.49 -8.19 5.99
CA PRO A 1 6.10 -7.85 5.69
C PRO A 1 5.86 -7.69 4.19
N THR A 2 4.64 -7.98 3.72
CA THR A 2 4.26 -7.80 2.30
C THR A 2 4.02 -6.34 1.94
N ASP A 3 3.67 -5.53 2.91
CA ASP A 3 3.58 -4.06 2.82
C ASP A 3 4.08 -3.46 4.13
N LEU A 4 4.49 -2.21 4.11
CA LEU A 4 4.76 -1.43 5.33
C LEU A 4 3.43 -0.98 5.97
N ILE A 5 3.05 0.25 5.78
CA ILE A 5 1.74 0.78 6.18
C ILE A 5 0.83 0.77 4.94
N THR A 6 1.25 1.45 3.88
CA THR A 6 0.60 1.48 2.56
C THR A 6 1.55 1.07 1.43
N VAL A 7 2.84 1.35 1.59
CA VAL A 7 3.90 1.12 0.59
C VAL A 7 4.15 -0.38 0.41
N PRO A 8 4.06 -0.90 -0.83
CA PRO A 8 4.32 -2.30 -1.11
C PRO A 8 5.82 -2.61 -1.03
N THR A 9 6.14 -3.75 -0.42
CA THR A 9 7.51 -4.29 -0.39
C THR A 9 7.69 -5.37 -1.45
N ALA A 10 8.92 -5.87 -1.63
CA ALA A 10 9.18 -6.99 -2.54
C ALA A 10 8.80 -8.36 -1.95
N ALA A 11 8.46 -8.45 -0.66
CA ALA A 11 8.11 -9.71 -0.04
C ALA A 11 6.72 -10.21 -0.44
N THR A 12 6.56 -11.51 -0.60
CA THR A 12 5.29 -12.23 -0.84
C THR A 12 4.94 -13.13 0.33
N LEU A 13 3.70 -13.54 0.42
CA LEU A 13 3.27 -14.60 1.32
C LEU A 13 3.83 -15.95 0.85
N MET A 14 4.22 -16.80 1.78
CA MET A 14 4.62 -18.18 1.49
C MET A 14 3.44 -18.97 0.89
N ARG A 15 3.75 -19.93 0.05
CA ARG A 15 2.73 -20.83 -0.54
C ARG A 15 1.85 -21.45 0.54
N GLY A 16 0.53 -21.38 0.33
CA GLY A 16 -0.47 -21.98 1.23
C GLY A 16 -0.75 -21.15 2.49
N SER A 17 -0.04 -20.03 2.71
CA SER A 17 -0.38 -19.11 3.77
C SER A 17 -1.43 -18.10 3.31
N PHE A 18 -2.17 -17.55 4.26
CA PHE A 18 -3.11 -16.46 4.03
C PHE A 18 -2.98 -15.38 5.09
N SER A 19 -3.41 -14.19 4.74
CA SER A 19 -3.44 -13.05 5.63
C SER A 19 -4.80 -12.37 5.54
N LEU A 20 -5.43 -12.16 6.68
CA LEU A 20 -6.62 -11.33 6.82
C LEU A 20 -6.18 -10.01 7.48
N GLY A 21 -6.45 -8.91 6.81
CA GLY A 21 -6.14 -7.57 7.29
C GLY A 21 -7.39 -6.73 7.45
N MET A 22 -7.42 -5.90 8.47
CA MET A 22 -8.43 -4.87 8.67
C MET A 22 -7.71 -3.53 8.84
N ARG A 23 -8.12 -2.54 8.07
CA ARG A 23 -7.63 -1.16 8.18
C ARG A 23 -8.78 -0.26 8.58
N ILE A 24 -8.58 0.49 9.66
CA ILE A 24 -9.47 1.58 10.06
C ILE A 24 -8.86 2.87 9.50
N GLN A 25 -9.69 3.71 8.92
CA GLN A 25 -9.31 4.97 8.31
C GLN A 25 -9.99 6.14 9.00
N ASP A 26 -9.52 7.34 8.69
CA ASP A 26 -10.19 8.57 9.10
C ASP A 26 -11.65 8.59 8.60
N GLY A 27 -12.51 9.36 9.30
CA GLY A 27 -13.94 9.41 8.99
C GLY A 27 -14.72 8.12 9.33
N GLY A 28 -14.13 7.19 10.10
CA GLY A 28 -14.76 5.91 10.45
C GLY A 28 -14.76 4.89 9.32
N GLY A 29 -13.93 5.08 8.32
CA GLY A 29 -13.77 4.13 7.21
C GLY A 29 -13.12 2.82 7.65
N MET A 30 -13.47 1.73 6.95
CA MET A 30 -12.91 0.41 7.17
C MET A 30 -12.70 -0.32 5.85
N ILE A 31 -11.52 -0.91 5.70
CA ILE A 31 -11.18 -1.81 4.59
C ILE A 31 -10.80 -3.18 5.18
N LEU A 32 -11.44 -4.22 4.67
CA LEU A 32 -11.06 -5.61 4.91
C LEU A 32 -10.30 -6.13 3.70
N GLY A 33 -9.20 -6.83 3.93
CA GLY A 33 -8.38 -7.42 2.88
C GLY A 33 -8.04 -8.86 3.20
N LEU A 34 -8.17 -9.74 2.21
CA LEU A 34 -7.74 -11.13 2.27
C LEU A 34 -6.65 -11.33 1.22
N ARG A 35 -5.54 -11.95 1.60
CA ARG A 35 -4.44 -12.29 0.70
C ARG A 35 -4.04 -13.75 0.89
N ALA A 36 -3.61 -14.40 -0.17
CA ALA A 36 -3.14 -15.77 -0.16
C ALA A 36 -1.86 -15.92 -0.99
N GLY A 37 -0.89 -16.66 -0.46
CA GLY A 37 0.29 -17.12 -1.19
C GLY A 37 -0.07 -18.34 -2.04
N ILE A 38 -0.20 -18.14 -3.34
CA ILE A 38 -0.55 -19.20 -4.29
C ILE A 38 0.67 -20.06 -4.62
N THR A 39 1.80 -19.41 -4.79
CA THR A 39 3.13 -20.02 -4.89
C THR A 39 4.09 -19.26 -3.99
N ASP A 40 5.34 -19.72 -3.84
CA ASP A 40 6.35 -18.99 -3.07
C ASP A 40 6.71 -17.62 -3.66
N ARG A 41 6.31 -17.36 -4.90
CA ARG A 41 6.58 -16.12 -5.64
C ARG A 41 5.33 -15.35 -6.03
N PHE A 42 4.15 -15.94 -5.93
CA PHE A 42 2.90 -15.32 -6.38
C PHE A 42 1.88 -15.24 -5.25
N GLN A 43 1.44 -14.02 -4.99
CA GLN A 43 0.40 -13.68 -4.03
C GLN A 43 -0.79 -13.05 -4.77
N PHE A 44 -1.99 -13.45 -4.36
CA PHE A 44 -3.26 -12.86 -4.79
C PHE A 44 -4.02 -12.36 -3.57
N GLY A 45 -4.73 -11.24 -3.70
CA GLY A 45 -5.59 -10.72 -2.66
C GLY A 45 -6.75 -9.91 -3.21
N LEU A 46 -7.77 -9.78 -2.36
CA LEU A 46 -8.93 -8.92 -2.58
C LEU A 46 -9.15 -8.06 -1.35
N SER A 47 -9.65 -6.85 -1.56
CA SER A 47 -10.08 -5.96 -0.48
C SER A 47 -11.42 -5.31 -0.81
N TYR A 48 -12.16 -4.97 0.24
CA TYR A 48 -13.43 -4.27 0.12
C TYR A 48 -13.72 -3.51 1.40
N GLY A 49 -14.47 -2.44 1.31
CA GLY A 49 -14.77 -1.65 2.49
C GLY A 49 -15.75 -0.50 2.25
N SER A 50 -15.76 0.38 3.24
CA SER A 50 -16.60 1.58 3.27
C SER A 50 -15.76 2.73 3.84
N PRO A 51 -15.92 3.96 3.33
CA PRO A 51 -15.24 5.12 3.89
C PRO A 51 -15.86 5.61 5.21
N ASN A 52 -17.04 5.13 5.58
CA ASN A 52 -17.81 5.59 6.73
C ASN A 52 -18.63 4.46 7.39
N LEU A 53 -17.97 3.34 7.69
CA LEU A 53 -18.63 2.19 8.34
C LEU A 53 -18.98 2.49 9.81
N ILE A 54 -18.18 3.31 10.48
CA ILE A 54 -18.34 3.69 11.89
C ILE A 54 -18.65 5.19 11.95
N GLY A 55 -19.76 5.56 12.57
CA GLY A 55 -20.20 6.97 12.70
C GLY A 55 -21.67 7.14 12.42
N ASP A 56 -22.13 8.40 12.42
CA ASP A 56 -23.55 8.75 12.27
C ASP A 56 -23.95 9.05 10.82
N ASP A 57 -23.01 9.03 9.88
CA ASP A 57 -23.26 9.26 8.47
C ASP A 57 -23.93 8.06 7.80
N SER A 58 -24.63 8.30 6.69
CA SER A 58 -25.24 7.24 5.90
C SER A 58 -24.16 6.30 5.34
N LEU A 59 -24.27 5.01 5.61
CA LEU A 59 -23.34 3.99 5.14
C LEU A 59 -23.19 4.01 3.61
N ARG A 60 -21.98 4.14 3.13
CA ARG A 60 -21.62 4.06 1.71
C ARG A 60 -20.57 2.97 1.52
N TRP A 61 -20.76 2.10 0.54
CA TRP A 61 -19.79 1.09 0.18
C TRP A 61 -18.91 1.60 -0.97
N TYR A 62 -17.68 1.12 -1.02
CA TYR A 62 -16.86 1.31 -2.20
C TYR A 62 -17.52 0.70 -3.43
N PRO A 63 -17.31 1.26 -4.63
CA PRO A 63 -18.07 0.86 -5.83
C PRO A 63 -17.77 -0.58 -6.27
N ARG A 64 -16.59 -1.12 -5.89
CA ARG A 64 -16.15 -2.46 -6.29
C ARG A 64 -15.16 -3.03 -5.29
N PRO A 65 -15.02 -4.37 -5.24
CA PRO A 65 -13.86 -5.00 -4.62
C PRO A 65 -12.60 -4.66 -5.41
N GLU A 66 -11.49 -4.46 -4.68
CA GLU A 66 -10.19 -4.13 -5.25
C GLU A 66 -9.24 -5.31 -5.19
N ALA A 67 -8.33 -5.39 -6.16
CA ALA A 67 -7.41 -6.50 -6.32
C ALA A 67 -5.99 -6.14 -5.86
N ASN A 68 -5.30 -7.12 -5.29
CA ASN A 68 -3.89 -7.05 -4.97
C ASN A 68 -3.19 -8.30 -5.56
N LEU A 69 -2.29 -8.07 -6.50
CA LEU A 69 -1.47 -9.10 -7.11
C LEU A 69 -0.01 -8.76 -6.87
N LYS A 70 0.81 -9.74 -6.56
CA LYS A 70 2.25 -9.53 -6.44
C LYS A 70 3.00 -10.77 -6.91
N TYR A 71 4.03 -10.54 -7.69
CA TYR A 71 4.94 -11.58 -8.16
C TYR A 71 6.39 -11.19 -7.87
N MET A 72 7.10 -12.03 -7.14
CA MET A 72 8.51 -11.86 -6.82
C MET A 72 9.34 -12.31 -8.03
N LEU A 73 10.05 -11.35 -8.63
CA LEU A 73 10.93 -11.59 -9.78
C LEU A 73 12.29 -12.11 -9.34
N ILE A 74 12.87 -11.47 -8.32
CA ILE A 74 14.22 -11.73 -7.82
C ILE A 74 14.14 -11.88 -6.30
N ASP A 75 14.66 -13.01 -5.80
CA ASP A 75 14.80 -13.21 -4.36
C ASP A 75 15.95 -12.34 -3.82
N GLU A 76 15.78 -11.83 -2.63
CA GLU A 76 16.86 -11.10 -1.96
C GLU A 76 18.04 -12.03 -1.68
N SER A 77 19.25 -11.54 -1.93
CA SER A 77 20.49 -12.20 -1.61
C SER A 77 21.41 -11.27 -0.83
N ILE A 78 22.61 -11.73 -0.46
CA ILE A 78 23.61 -10.88 0.23
C ILE A 78 23.95 -9.65 -0.62
N THR A 79 24.04 -9.80 -1.94
CA THR A 79 24.53 -8.77 -2.85
C THR A 79 23.42 -8.03 -3.61
N SER A 80 22.22 -8.62 -3.75
CA SER A 80 21.12 -8.06 -4.53
C SER A 80 19.86 -7.84 -3.69
N PRO A 81 19.09 -6.77 -3.95
CA PRO A 81 17.76 -6.61 -3.36
C PRO A 81 16.80 -7.67 -3.90
N GLY A 82 15.76 -7.97 -3.13
CA GLY A 82 14.57 -8.61 -3.65
C GLY A 82 13.81 -7.64 -4.54
N ILE A 83 13.26 -8.14 -5.67
CA ILE A 83 12.48 -7.33 -6.62
C ILE A 83 11.15 -8.02 -6.88
N ALA A 84 10.07 -7.25 -6.82
CA ALA A 84 8.73 -7.71 -7.13
C ALA A 84 7.99 -6.72 -8.03
N ILE A 85 7.12 -7.25 -8.88
CA ILE A 85 6.09 -6.49 -9.58
C ILE A 85 4.73 -6.80 -8.98
N GLY A 86 3.81 -5.85 -9.06
CA GLY A 86 2.47 -6.09 -8.59
C GLY A 86 1.45 -5.14 -9.18
N LEU A 87 0.22 -5.41 -8.81
CA LEU A 87 -0.95 -4.59 -9.08
C LEU A 87 -1.69 -4.40 -7.76
N ASN A 88 -1.98 -3.17 -7.40
CA ASN A 88 -2.83 -2.84 -6.27
C ASN A 88 -3.81 -1.75 -6.68
N THR A 89 -5.09 -2.09 -6.76
CA THR A 89 -6.15 -1.15 -7.14
C THR A 89 -6.89 -0.54 -5.96
N GLN A 90 -6.48 -0.89 -4.71
CA GLN A 90 -7.06 -0.30 -3.50
C GLN A 90 -6.39 1.03 -3.18
N GLY A 91 -7.14 2.12 -3.31
CA GLY A 91 -6.81 3.42 -2.76
C GLY A 91 -7.36 3.60 -1.33
N PHE A 92 -7.22 4.80 -0.78
CA PHE A 92 -7.60 5.12 0.60
C PHE A 92 -8.46 6.38 0.68
N GLY A 93 -9.24 6.49 1.76
CA GLY A 93 -10.19 7.59 1.97
C GLY A 93 -11.50 7.37 1.24
N ASN A 94 -12.19 8.45 0.88
CA ASN A 94 -13.43 8.36 0.13
C ASN A 94 -13.16 7.96 -1.32
N PHE A 95 -14.14 7.30 -1.94
CA PHE A 95 -14.16 7.13 -3.39
C PHE A 95 -15.05 8.21 -3.99
N ASN A 96 -14.46 9.12 -4.73
CA ASN A 96 -15.14 10.28 -5.32
C ASN A 96 -15.69 9.87 -6.67
N GLN A 97 -17.03 9.70 -6.73
CA GLN A 97 -17.77 9.45 -7.96
C GLN A 97 -18.50 10.73 -8.37
N GLY A 98 -18.29 11.19 -9.57
CA GLY A 98 -18.96 12.34 -10.16
C GLY A 98 -17.96 13.39 -10.68
N ASP A 99 -18.46 14.29 -11.54
CA ASP A 99 -17.71 15.40 -12.15
C ASP A 99 -16.30 15.03 -12.69
N SER A 100 -16.19 13.81 -13.25
CA SER A 100 -14.96 13.29 -13.91
C SER A 100 -13.83 12.88 -12.96
N LEU A 101 -14.08 12.52 -11.71
CA LEU A 101 -12.98 12.14 -10.81
C LEU A 101 -12.77 10.63 -10.65
N ASN A 102 -13.78 9.83 -10.43
CA ASN A 102 -13.73 8.36 -10.27
C ASN A 102 -12.46 7.81 -9.61
N ARG A 103 -12.09 8.38 -8.45
CA ARG A 103 -10.86 8.02 -7.75
C ARG A 103 -11.02 8.07 -6.23
N TYR A 104 -10.11 7.40 -5.51
CA TYR A 104 -9.94 7.57 -4.08
C TYR A 104 -9.30 8.92 -3.74
N ASP A 105 -9.46 9.37 -2.48
CA ASP A 105 -8.75 10.56 -1.97
C ASP A 105 -7.24 10.41 -2.12
N MET A 106 -6.69 9.25 -1.71
CA MET A 106 -5.35 8.78 -2.07
C MET A 106 -5.46 7.70 -3.13
N LYS A 107 -4.88 7.94 -4.31
CA LYS A 107 -4.89 6.97 -5.40
C LYS A 107 -4.23 5.64 -5.01
N ALA A 108 -4.76 4.57 -5.58
CA ALA A 108 -4.10 3.28 -5.54
C ALA A 108 -2.73 3.33 -6.24
N TYR A 109 -1.84 2.40 -5.89
CA TYR A 109 -0.54 2.30 -6.58
C TYR A 109 -0.68 1.88 -8.05
N GLY A 110 -1.76 1.14 -8.40
CA GLY A 110 -1.88 0.57 -9.73
C GLY A 110 -0.83 -0.51 -9.97
N PHE A 111 -0.20 -0.52 -11.13
CA PHE A 111 0.98 -1.33 -11.38
C PHE A 111 2.18 -0.75 -10.64
N TYR A 112 2.99 -1.61 -10.03
CA TYR A 112 4.21 -1.18 -9.35
C TYR A 112 5.36 -2.15 -9.52
N LEU A 113 6.56 -1.61 -9.41
CA LEU A 113 7.80 -2.34 -9.23
C LEU A 113 8.39 -1.92 -7.89
N SER A 114 8.67 -2.88 -7.02
CA SER A 114 9.27 -2.64 -5.70
C SER A 114 10.58 -3.40 -5.53
N ALA A 115 11.52 -2.76 -4.83
CA ALA A 115 12.78 -3.34 -4.39
C ALA A 115 12.87 -3.27 -2.88
N SER A 116 13.39 -4.34 -2.26
CA SER A 116 13.56 -4.43 -0.81
C SER A 116 14.92 -5.03 -0.46
N LYS A 117 15.57 -4.45 0.54
CA LYS A 117 16.87 -4.92 1.01
C LYS A 117 16.97 -4.86 2.52
N ASN A 118 17.43 -5.96 3.12
CA ASN A 118 17.59 -6.11 4.55
C ASN A 118 19.05 -6.13 4.97
N TRP A 119 19.34 -5.52 6.13
CA TRP A 119 20.66 -5.54 6.77
C TRP A 119 20.53 -5.80 8.26
N LYS A 120 21.43 -6.61 8.79
CA LYS A 120 21.60 -6.74 10.24
C LYS A 120 22.45 -5.59 10.75
N THR A 121 21.94 -4.87 11.73
CA THR A 121 22.64 -3.76 12.39
C THR A 121 22.75 -4.01 13.89
N SER A 122 23.48 -3.17 14.59
CA SER A 122 23.58 -3.23 16.06
C SER A 122 22.27 -2.87 16.78
N LEU A 123 21.34 -2.17 16.10
CA LEU A 123 20.04 -1.77 16.63
C LEU A 123 18.93 -2.78 16.29
N GLY A 124 19.21 -3.76 15.44
CA GLY A 124 18.23 -4.72 14.94
C GLY A 124 18.33 -4.95 13.44
N ASN A 125 17.29 -5.50 12.84
CA ASN A 125 17.24 -5.69 11.39
C ASN A 125 16.64 -4.43 10.74
N LEU A 126 17.42 -3.79 9.87
CA LEU A 126 16.98 -2.66 9.07
C LEU A 126 16.60 -3.15 7.69
N ALA A 127 15.40 -2.80 7.22
CA ALA A 127 15.01 -3.00 5.83
C ALA A 127 14.72 -1.65 5.16
N LEU A 128 15.16 -1.52 3.91
CA LEU A 128 14.82 -0.40 3.04
C LEU A 128 14.03 -0.89 1.85
N HIS A 129 13.02 -0.10 1.49
CA HIS A 129 12.10 -0.38 0.40
C HIS A 129 11.99 0.84 -0.49
N SER A 130 11.90 0.61 -1.78
CA SER A 130 11.66 1.67 -2.76
C SER A 130 10.95 1.12 -3.97
N GLY A 131 10.28 1.98 -4.71
CA GLY A 131 9.65 1.55 -5.95
C GLY A 131 9.04 2.68 -6.73
N VAL A 132 8.53 2.29 -7.88
CA VAL A 132 7.78 3.13 -8.81
C VAL A 132 6.42 2.51 -9.04
N SER A 133 5.42 3.34 -9.28
CA SER A 133 4.08 2.88 -9.61
C SER A 133 3.44 3.71 -10.70
N TYR A 134 2.46 3.12 -11.36
CA TYR A 134 1.65 3.77 -12.38
C TYR A 134 0.20 3.35 -12.22
N ASN A 135 -0.65 4.31 -11.89
CA ASN A 135 -2.08 4.08 -11.75
C ASN A 135 -2.79 4.37 -13.07
N PHE A 136 -3.47 3.37 -13.59
CA PHE A 136 -4.24 3.43 -14.84
C PHE A 136 -5.75 3.33 -14.61
N THR A 137 -6.19 3.18 -13.35
CA THR A 137 -7.60 2.99 -13.00
C THR A 137 -8.26 4.26 -12.47
N GLU A 138 -7.47 5.28 -12.16
CA GLU A 138 -7.90 6.54 -11.54
C GLU A 138 -7.26 7.72 -12.28
N THR A 139 -7.52 7.82 -13.59
CA THR A 139 -6.90 8.81 -14.50
C THR A 139 -7.85 9.93 -14.90
N ASP A 140 -9.10 9.90 -14.45
CA ASP A 140 -10.12 10.89 -14.84
C ASP A 140 -9.80 12.30 -14.32
N ASP A 141 -8.93 12.45 -13.35
CA ASP A 141 -8.42 13.75 -12.88
C ASP A 141 -7.35 14.37 -13.80
N GLY A 142 -6.95 13.64 -14.85
CA GLY A 142 -5.97 14.10 -15.83
C GLY A 142 -4.51 14.01 -15.36
N ASP A 143 -4.26 13.42 -14.21
CA ASP A 143 -2.91 13.19 -13.68
C ASP A 143 -2.53 11.72 -13.81
N GLU A 144 -1.73 11.42 -14.84
CA GLU A 144 -1.27 10.07 -15.19
C GLU A 144 0.24 9.89 -14.95
N ASP A 145 0.85 10.74 -14.14
CA ASP A 145 2.28 10.67 -13.90
C ASP A 145 2.68 9.39 -13.15
N PRO A 146 3.86 8.83 -13.43
CA PRO A 146 4.43 7.77 -12.60
C PRO A 146 4.70 8.30 -11.19
N ASN A 147 4.46 7.47 -10.20
CA ASN A 147 4.69 7.82 -8.81
C ASN A 147 5.88 7.08 -8.22
N LEU A 148 6.50 7.68 -7.20
CA LEU A 148 7.63 7.12 -6.46
C LEU A 148 7.23 6.88 -5.00
N PHE A 149 7.75 5.81 -4.43
CA PHE A 149 7.56 5.54 -3.01
C PHE A 149 8.83 4.97 -2.38
N PHE A 150 8.97 5.25 -1.08
CA PHE A 150 10.09 4.80 -0.26
C PHE A 150 9.57 4.33 1.08
N GLY A 151 10.33 3.47 1.72
CA GLY A 151 10.00 3.05 3.06
C GLY A 151 11.19 2.40 3.77
N MET A 152 11.11 2.38 5.08
CA MET A 152 12.03 1.62 5.91
C MET A 152 11.29 1.00 7.08
N ASP A 153 11.77 -0.13 7.53
CA ASP A 153 11.42 -0.67 8.82
C ASP A 153 12.67 -1.12 9.59
N ILE A 154 12.61 -0.91 10.90
CA ILE A 154 13.63 -1.37 11.85
C ILE A 154 12.96 -2.32 12.81
N GLU A 155 13.30 -3.59 12.72
CA GLU A 155 12.90 -4.61 13.67
C GLU A 155 13.84 -4.57 14.86
N LEU A 156 13.40 -3.97 15.96
CA LEU A 156 14.18 -3.83 17.19
C LEU A 156 14.31 -5.17 17.92
N ASN A 157 13.26 -5.97 17.87
CA ASN A 157 13.19 -7.33 18.38
C ASN A 157 12.05 -8.08 17.64
N PRO A 158 11.86 -9.40 17.85
CA PRO A 158 10.81 -10.17 17.14
C PRO A 158 9.39 -9.63 17.29
N GLU A 159 9.12 -8.87 18.34
CA GLU A 159 7.79 -8.36 18.64
C GLU A 159 7.58 -6.93 18.13
N PHE A 160 8.61 -6.08 18.10
CA PHE A 160 8.48 -4.66 17.83
C PHE A 160 9.30 -4.20 16.64
N SER A 161 8.63 -3.50 15.73
CA SER A 161 9.25 -2.80 14.60
C SER A 161 8.75 -1.36 14.51
N VAL A 162 9.64 -0.47 14.11
CA VAL A 162 9.34 0.92 13.75
C VAL A 162 9.32 1.01 12.23
N LEU A 163 8.25 1.59 11.68
CA LEU A 163 8.06 1.73 10.24
C LEU A 163 7.97 3.21 9.88
N MET A 164 8.58 3.57 8.78
CA MET A 164 8.39 4.88 8.14
C MET A 164 8.23 4.65 6.64
N GLU A 165 7.35 5.43 6.02
CA GLU A 165 7.15 5.39 4.57
C GLU A 165 6.84 6.78 4.02
N TYR A 166 7.21 6.98 2.78
CA TYR A 166 6.93 8.18 2.02
C TYR A 166 6.44 7.82 0.63
N ASN A 167 5.24 8.27 0.31
CA ASN A 167 4.66 8.22 -1.02
C ASN A 167 4.75 9.62 -1.62
N ALA A 168 5.48 9.78 -2.71
CA ALA A 168 5.71 11.09 -3.32
C ALA A 168 4.45 11.69 -3.95
N ALA A 169 3.43 10.87 -4.22
CA ALA A 169 2.13 11.26 -4.78
C ALA A 169 2.27 12.17 -6.03
N LEU A 170 3.22 11.84 -6.91
CA LEU A 170 3.49 12.62 -8.13
C LEU A 170 2.31 12.57 -9.09
N ASN A 171 1.52 11.48 -9.05
CA ASN A 171 0.30 11.30 -9.80
C ASN A 171 -0.95 11.93 -9.15
N GLU A 172 -0.76 12.80 -8.16
CA GLU A 172 -1.81 13.50 -7.43
C GLU A 172 -1.49 15.01 -7.28
N ASN A 173 -0.60 15.54 -8.09
CA ASN A 173 -0.11 16.91 -7.99
C ASN A 173 -0.70 17.87 -9.03
N ASN A 174 -1.44 17.39 -10.01
CA ASN A 174 -2.06 18.19 -11.06
C ASN A 174 -3.39 18.79 -10.56
N MET A 175 -3.31 19.98 -10.02
CA MET A 175 -4.35 20.66 -9.24
C MET A 175 -5.35 21.42 -10.12
N THR A 176 -6.06 20.78 -11.00
CA THR A 176 -7.20 21.41 -11.68
C THR A 176 -8.49 21.38 -10.88
N THR A 177 -8.56 20.59 -9.82
CA THR A 177 -9.74 20.41 -8.97
C THR A 177 -9.43 20.84 -7.53
N GLU A 178 -9.87 22.02 -7.12
CA GLU A 178 -9.70 22.58 -5.76
C GLU A 178 -10.39 21.76 -4.65
N THR A 179 -11.17 20.75 -4.99
CA THR A 179 -12.02 20.00 -4.07
C THR A 179 -11.33 18.85 -3.35
N LEU A 180 -10.21 18.36 -3.83
CA LEU A 180 -9.42 17.36 -3.12
C LEU A 180 -8.26 18.05 -2.42
N ALA A 181 -8.24 18.02 -1.10
CA ALA A 181 -7.12 18.51 -0.28
C ALA A 181 -5.89 17.61 -0.45
N ILE A 182 -5.34 17.59 -1.66
CA ILE A 182 -4.21 16.73 -2.01
C ILE A 182 -2.95 17.34 -1.42
N SER A 183 -2.17 16.51 -0.76
CA SER A 183 -0.87 16.89 -0.23
C SER A 183 0.09 17.23 -1.37
N ARG A 184 0.41 18.52 -1.54
CA ARG A 184 1.42 18.99 -2.50
C ARG A 184 2.84 18.46 -2.23
N GLY A 185 3.06 17.81 -1.08
CA GLY A 185 4.35 17.31 -0.64
C GLY A 185 4.41 15.80 -0.47
N GLY A 186 3.45 15.05 -1.02
CA GLY A 186 3.34 13.60 -0.81
C GLY A 186 2.84 13.23 0.59
N TYR A 187 2.87 11.93 0.91
CA TYR A 187 2.37 11.39 2.18
C TYR A 187 3.50 10.74 2.96
N LEU A 188 3.78 11.27 4.15
CA LEU A 188 4.73 10.71 5.10
C LEU A 188 3.94 10.01 6.21
N ASN A 189 4.19 8.72 6.39
CA ASN A 189 3.58 7.91 7.44
C ASN A 189 4.64 7.31 8.34
N ALA A 190 4.31 7.16 9.63
CA ALA A 190 5.10 6.42 10.59
C ALA A 190 4.19 5.51 11.42
N ALA A 191 4.68 4.34 11.79
CA ALA A 191 3.94 3.38 12.59
C ALA A 191 4.84 2.54 13.49
N LEU A 192 4.23 2.00 14.53
CA LEU A 192 4.77 0.91 15.33
C LEU A 192 4.03 -0.37 14.97
N ARG A 193 4.77 -1.42 14.68
CA ARG A 193 4.22 -2.77 14.49
C ARG A 193 4.52 -3.59 15.73
N TRP A 194 3.47 -4.16 16.28
CA TRP A 194 3.59 -5.14 17.34
C TRP A 194 3.14 -6.51 16.81
N THR A 195 4.03 -7.47 16.88
CA THR A 195 3.79 -8.85 16.43
C THR A 195 3.72 -9.76 17.66
N PHE A 196 2.61 -10.46 17.81
CA PHE A 196 2.48 -11.49 18.82
C PHE A 196 3.10 -12.77 18.25
N VAL A 197 4.19 -13.22 18.86
CA VAL A 197 4.84 -14.49 18.51
C VAL A 197 4.45 -15.50 19.59
N GLU A 198 3.84 -16.60 19.19
CA GLU A 198 3.61 -17.78 20.04
C GLU A 198 4.83 -18.71 20.01
#